data_0c771c939272ec30984b57b8d597198f
#
_entry.id   0c771c939272ec30984b57b8d597198f
#
_cell.length_a   1.000
_cell.length_b   1.000
_cell.length_c   1.000
_cell.angle_alpha   90.00
_cell.angle_beta   90.00
_cell.angle_gamma   90.00
#
_symmetry.space_group_name_H-M   'P 1'
#
loop_
_entity.id
_entity.type
_entity.pdbx_description
1 polymer ?
#
loop_
_entity_poly.entity_id
_entity_poly.type
_entity_poly.pdbx_seq_one_letter_code
_entity_poly.pdbx_strand_id
1 'polypeptide(L)'
;MSVEPVARILAIVRLLREGEVVSYGDVADDAGLPGRSRLVGNVLAGNDDPELPWWRVVNSAGRLVPGHERKQAALLREEDVIVRKGHVRSAPHGRFSEL
;
A
#
# COMPACT_ATOMS: atom_id res chain seq x y z
N MET A 1 -23.29 -12.24 8.27
CA MET A 1 -22.45 -11.58 9.26
C MET A 1 -21.39 -10.76 8.54
N SER A 2 -21.27 -9.49 8.86
CA SER A 2 -20.30 -8.63 8.19
C SER A 2 -18.95 -8.71 8.89
N VAL A 3 -17.88 -8.73 8.09
CA VAL A 3 -16.53 -8.64 8.59
C VAL A 3 -16.25 -7.16 8.86
N GLU A 4 -15.69 -6.86 10.02
CA GLU A 4 -15.49 -5.48 10.38
C GLU A 4 -14.43 -4.80 9.48
N PRO A 5 -14.48 -3.46 9.34
CA PRO A 5 -13.66 -2.75 8.36
C PRO A 5 -12.16 -2.96 8.48
N VAL A 6 -11.62 -2.98 9.70
CA VAL A 6 -10.18 -3.16 9.89
C VAL A 6 -9.73 -4.51 9.35
N ALA A 7 -10.49 -5.57 9.65
CA ALA A 7 -10.16 -6.91 9.17
C ALA A 7 -10.19 -7.00 7.65
N ARG A 8 -11.16 -6.31 7.01
CA ARG A 8 -11.24 -6.30 5.54
C ARG A 8 -10.04 -5.59 4.92
N ILE A 9 -9.64 -4.48 5.51
CA ILE A 9 -8.47 -3.73 5.03
C ILE A 9 -7.21 -4.60 5.12
N LEU A 10 -7.00 -5.23 6.28
CA LEU A 10 -5.82 -6.07 6.48
C LEU A 10 -5.81 -7.26 5.51
N ALA A 11 -6.97 -7.86 5.26
CA ALA A 11 -7.08 -8.97 4.32
C ALA A 11 -6.67 -8.55 2.91
N ILE A 12 -7.11 -7.37 2.46
CA ILE A 12 -6.75 -6.85 1.14
C ILE A 12 -5.25 -6.59 1.05
N VAL A 13 -4.66 -5.98 2.08
CA VAL A 13 -3.23 -5.68 2.06
C VAL A 13 -2.41 -6.98 2.04
N ARG A 14 -2.84 -7.99 2.79
CA ARG A 14 -2.14 -9.28 2.79
C ARG A 14 -2.14 -9.98 1.43
N LEU A 15 -3.11 -9.67 0.57
CA LEU A 15 -3.19 -10.24 -0.76
C LEU A 15 -2.29 -9.56 -1.79
N LEU A 16 -1.71 -8.41 -1.45
CA LEU A 16 -0.80 -7.72 -2.36
C LEU A 16 0.44 -8.57 -2.57
N ARG A 17 0.79 -8.78 -3.84
CA ARG A 17 1.93 -9.61 -4.18
C ARG A 17 3.19 -8.78 -4.34
N GLU A 18 4.33 -9.46 -4.39
CA GLU A 18 5.60 -8.80 -4.60
C GLU A 18 5.57 -8.00 -5.91
N GLY A 19 6.05 -6.77 -5.86
CA GLY A 19 6.07 -5.89 -7.02
C GLY A 19 4.74 -5.20 -7.33
N GLU A 20 3.72 -5.44 -6.54
CA GLU A 20 2.42 -4.79 -6.71
C GLU A 20 2.32 -3.59 -5.78
N VAL A 21 2.11 -2.40 -6.34
CA VAL A 21 1.97 -1.18 -5.55
C VAL A 21 0.61 -0.56 -5.84
N VAL A 22 -0.12 -0.24 -4.78
CA VAL A 22 -1.47 0.32 -4.88
C VAL A 22 -1.59 1.55 -3.99
N SER A 23 -2.68 2.29 -4.15
CA SER A 23 -2.93 3.45 -3.31
C SER A 23 -3.82 3.07 -2.12
N TYR A 24 -3.86 3.97 -1.11
CA TYR A 24 -4.79 3.80 0.00
C TYR A 24 -6.23 3.72 -0.49
N GLY A 25 -6.58 4.51 -1.51
CA GLY A 25 -7.92 4.46 -2.09
C GLY A 25 -8.22 3.14 -2.78
N ASP A 26 -7.23 2.55 -3.46
CA ASP A 26 -7.41 1.24 -4.08
C ASP A 26 -7.73 0.17 -3.02
N VAL A 27 -7.00 0.19 -1.91
CA VAL A 27 -7.25 -0.74 -0.81
C VAL A 27 -8.65 -0.53 -0.25
N ALA A 28 -9.05 0.72 -0.04
CA ALA A 28 -10.39 1.03 0.47
C ALA A 28 -11.47 0.50 -0.48
N ASP A 29 -11.31 0.75 -1.78
CA ASP A 29 -12.28 0.27 -2.76
C ASP A 29 -12.38 -1.26 -2.76
N ASP A 30 -11.24 -1.94 -2.75
CA ASP A 30 -11.23 -3.40 -2.77
C ASP A 30 -11.79 -4.00 -1.48
N ALA A 31 -11.67 -3.27 -0.38
CA ALA A 31 -12.24 -3.70 0.90
C ALA A 31 -13.74 -3.40 1.02
N GLY A 32 -14.35 -2.80 -0.03
CA GLY A 32 -15.75 -2.43 0.01
C GLY A 32 -16.02 -1.18 0.85
N LEU A 33 -15.02 -0.29 0.96
CA LEU A 33 -15.07 0.92 1.79
C LEU A 33 -14.68 2.15 0.95
N PRO A 34 -15.36 2.42 -0.16
CA PRO A 34 -14.98 3.54 -1.02
C PRO A 34 -14.95 4.86 -0.27
N GLY A 35 -13.94 5.67 -0.54
CA GLY A 35 -13.78 6.96 0.12
C GLY A 35 -13.13 6.89 1.49
N ARG A 36 -12.70 5.70 1.94
CA ARG A 36 -12.14 5.53 3.27
C ARG A 36 -10.61 5.35 3.26
N SER A 37 -9.93 6.06 2.37
CA SER A 37 -8.46 5.97 2.27
C SER A 37 -7.76 6.39 3.57
N ARG A 38 -8.31 7.37 4.29
CA ARG A 38 -7.72 7.79 5.56
C ARG A 38 -7.79 6.65 6.60
N LEU A 39 -8.89 5.91 6.62
CA LEU A 39 -9.01 4.76 7.50
C LEU A 39 -7.93 3.71 7.18
N VAL A 40 -7.69 3.45 5.90
CA VAL A 40 -6.64 2.53 5.49
C VAL A 40 -5.29 2.99 6.03
N GLY A 41 -4.96 4.27 5.86
CA GLY A 41 -3.71 4.82 6.38
C GLY A 41 -3.58 4.65 7.88
N ASN A 42 -4.65 4.91 8.63
CA ASN A 42 -4.64 4.76 10.09
C ASN A 42 -4.46 3.30 10.50
N VAL A 43 -5.12 2.38 9.81
CA VAL A 43 -5.00 0.94 10.10
C VAL A 43 -3.56 0.47 9.88
N LEU A 44 -2.95 0.87 8.76
CA LEU A 44 -1.58 0.47 8.48
C LEU A 44 -0.59 1.10 9.46
N ALA A 45 -0.79 2.37 9.83
CA ALA A 45 0.09 3.05 10.78
C ALA A 45 0.05 2.41 12.16
N GLY A 46 -1.10 1.87 12.56
CA GLY A 46 -1.27 1.24 13.87
C GLY A 46 -0.98 -0.25 13.89
N ASN A 47 -0.65 -0.84 12.74
CA ASN A 47 -0.39 -2.28 12.68
C ASN A 47 1.08 -2.56 12.89
N ASP A 48 1.39 -3.52 13.75
CA ASP A 48 2.77 -3.87 14.08
C ASP A 48 3.15 -5.28 13.60
N ASP A 49 2.32 -5.90 12.75
CA ASP A 49 2.64 -7.20 12.16
C ASP A 49 3.78 -7.02 11.14
N PRO A 50 4.97 -7.58 11.40
CA PRO A 50 6.11 -7.38 10.51
C PRO A 50 5.93 -8.04 9.15
N GLU A 51 4.98 -8.97 9.02
CA GLU A 51 4.73 -9.65 7.76
C GLU A 51 3.68 -8.97 6.90
N LEU A 52 2.99 -7.95 7.43
CA LEU A 52 2.02 -7.21 6.64
C LEU A 52 2.75 -6.35 5.61
N PRO A 53 2.50 -6.52 4.30
CA PRO A 53 3.26 -5.77 3.28
C PRO A 53 2.76 -4.32 3.14
N TRP A 54 2.87 -3.56 4.22
CA TRP A 54 2.45 -2.16 4.26
C TRP A 54 3.17 -1.29 3.23
N TRP A 55 4.41 -1.67 2.89
CA TRP A 55 5.24 -0.88 1.98
C TRP A 55 4.71 -0.88 0.54
N ARG A 56 3.77 -1.75 0.23
CA ARG A 56 3.15 -1.84 -1.09
C ARG A 56 1.97 -0.88 -1.25
N VAL A 57 1.72 -0.04 -0.23
CA VAL A 57 0.61 0.92 -0.25
C VAL A 57 1.18 2.33 -0.13
N VAL A 58 0.81 3.19 -1.08
CA VAL A 58 1.27 4.58 -1.14
C VAL A 58 0.06 5.48 -1.42
N ASN A 59 0.26 6.80 -1.51
CA ASN A 59 -0.86 7.63 -1.92
C ASN A 59 -1.08 7.55 -3.44
N SER A 60 -2.12 8.19 -3.93
CA SER A 60 -2.49 8.09 -5.35
C SER A 60 -1.44 8.65 -6.30
N ALA A 61 -0.57 9.54 -5.82
CA ALA A 61 0.53 10.09 -6.59
C ALA A 61 1.81 9.27 -6.47
N GLY A 62 1.79 8.18 -5.70
CA GLY A 62 2.96 7.35 -5.49
C GLY A 62 3.86 7.78 -4.35
N ARG A 63 3.43 8.76 -3.55
CA ARG A 63 4.26 9.28 -2.46
C ARG A 63 4.39 8.24 -1.36
N LEU A 64 5.61 8.03 -0.89
CA LEU A 64 5.91 7.12 0.20
C LEU A 64 5.40 7.68 1.54
N VAL A 65 5.29 6.80 2.53
CA VAL A 65 4.75 7.16 3.85
C VAL A 65 5.70 8.16 4.52
N PRO A 66 5.21 9.36 4.90
CA PRO A 66 6.05 10.34 5.58
C PRO A 66 6.69 9.76 6.85
N GLY A 67 7.99 9.96 6.99
CA GLY A 67 8.74 9.44 8.11
C GLY A 67 9.27 8.02 7.93
N HIS A 68 8.82 7.30 6.90
CA HIS A 68 9.24 5.91 6.64
C HIS A 68 9.83 5.75 5.24
N GLU A 69 10.15 6.85 4.57
CA GLU A 69 10.54 6.83 3.16
C GLU A 69 11.75 5.95 2.89
N ARG A 70 12.77 6.03 3.72
CA ARG A 70 14.00 5.27 3.48
C ARG A 70 13.74 3.77 3.55
N LYS A 71 13.04 3.33 4.59
CA LYS A 71 12.76 1.92 4.77
C LYS A 71 11.83 1.40 3.68
N GLN A 72 10.79 2.16 3.38
CA GLN A 72 9.82 1.78 2.36
C GLN A 72 10.49 1.70 0.99
N ALA A 73 11.31 2.68 0.63
CA ALA A 73 12.01 2.67 -0.64
C ALA A 73 12.92 1.45 -0.78
N ALA A 74 13.64 1.09 0.29
CA ALA A 74 14.51 -0.07 0.27
C ALA A 74 13.72 -1.35 0.01
N LEU A 75 12.59 -1.53 0.69
CA LEU A 75 11.75 -2.72 0.51
C LEU A 75 11.17 -2.78 -0.90
N LEU A 76 10.70 -1.64 -1.41
CA LEU A 76 10.12 -1.59 -2.76
C LEU A 76 11.17 -1.88 -3.83
N ARG A 77 12.38 -1.34 -3.67
CA ARG A 77 13.45 -1.57 -4.66
C ARG A 77 13.84 -3.04 -4.73
N GLU A 78 13.73 -3.77 -3.63
CA GLU A 78 13.96 -5.21 -3.64
C GLU A 78 12.93 -5.95 -4.49
N GLU A 79 11.79 -5.32 -4.76
CA GLU A 79 10.71 -5.89 -5.56
C GLU A 79 10.67 -5.31 -6.99
N ASP A 80 11.78 -4.72 -7.43
CA ASP A 80 11.90 -4.13 -8.75
C ASP A 80 10.99 -2.91 -8.98
N VAL A 81 10.59 -2.24 -7.91
CA VAL A 81 9.84 -0.99 -8.00
C VAL A 81 10.83 0.16 -8.13
N ILE A 82 10.56 1.06 -9.05
CA ILE A 82 11.39 2.24 -9.25
C ILE A 82 10.88 3.36 -8.35
N VAL A 83 11.74 3.82 -7.44
CA VAL A 83 11.42 4.88 -6.49
C VAL A 83 12.44 5.99 -6.65
N ARG A 84 11.97 7.23 -6.82
CA ARG A 84 12.83 8.40 -6.90
C ARG A 84 12.19 9.58 -6.19
N LYS A 85 13.00 10.30 -5.40
CA LYS A 85 12.56 11.52 -4.71
C LYS A 85 11.29 11.29 -3.89
N GLY A 86 11.25 10.15 -3.19
CA GLY A 86 10.13 9.84 -2.30
C GLY A 86 8.85 9.41 -3.00
N HIS A 87 8.90 9.07 -4.28
CA HIS A 87 7.73 8.67 -5.05
C HIS A 87 8.00 7.41 -5.85
N VAL A 88 6.99 6.55 -5.92
CA VAL A 88 7.00 5.40 -6.83
C VAL A 88 6.80 5.94 -8.24
N ARG A 89 7.68 5.53 -9.17
CA ARG A 89 7.60 5.93 -10.57
C ARG A 89 7.04 4.81 -11.44
N SER A 90 7.40 3.57 -11.15
CA SER A 90 6.83 2.43 -11.83
C SER A 90 6.99 1.18 -10.97
N ALA A 91 6.14 0.20 -11.20
CA ALA A 91 6.15 -1.07 -10.48
C ALA A 91 5.76 -2.19 -11.45
N PRO A 92 6.18 -3.43 -11.19
CA PRO A 92 5.79 -4.55 -12.04
C PRO A 92 4.28 -4.76 -12.14
N HIS A 93 3.55 -4.48 -11.05
CA HIS A 93 2.11 -4.71 -11.00
C HIS A 93 1.39 -3.59 -10.27
N GLY A 94 0.06 -3.55 -10.40
CA GLY A 94 -0.78 -2.60 -9.69
C GLY A 94 -0.91 -1.27 -10.39
N ARG A 95 -1.27 -0.25 -9.61
CA ARG A 95 -1.58 1.08 -10.13
C ARG A 95 -0.44 1.71 -10.94
N PHE A 96 0.80 1.43 -10.57
CA PHE A 96 1.98 2.07 -11.17
C PHE A 96 2.66 1.21 -12.23
N SER A 97 2.01 0.14 -12.68
CA SER A 97 2.58 -0.69 -13.72
C SER A 97 2.53 0.03 -15.06
N GLU A 98 3.60 -0.10 -15.83
CA GLU A 98 3.65 0.42 -17.17
C GLU A 98 2.82 -0.44 -18.12
N LEU A 99 2.15 0.20 -19.02
CA LEU A 99 1.34 -0.52 -20.01
C LEU A 99 1.96 -0.45 -21.39
#